data_666ff303c0a574e840079c2e3c544e51
#
_entry.id   666ff303c0a574e840079c2e3c544e51
#
_cell.length_a   1.000
_cell.length_b   1.000
_cell.length_c   1.000
_cell.angle_alpha   90.00
_cell.angle_beta   90.00
_cell.angle_gamma   90.00
#
_symmetry.space_group_name_H-M   'P 1'
#
loop_
_entity.id
_entity.type
_entity.pdbx_description
1 polymer ?
#
loop_
_entity_poly.entity_id
_entity_poly.type
_entity_poly.pdbx_seq_one_letter_code
_entity_poly.pdbx_strand_id
1 'polypeptide(L)'
;MSEQATVEPPPAAEPPGRRRWRPGRARLAGYLVGGLTAVLIGALVLWLAHPADRLDDQPAAKVPAAWTRPAVDASGLAQRTGVQITQLAVTGAGGLLDLRFKVLDPDKAHAIHDPATPPAIVDEKTGLVLSRLFMNHAHTGPYTPAVTYYLVFENNGNWVRRGSRVTVLLGNAQVEHVVVG
;
A
#
# COMPACT_ATOMS: atom_id res chain seq x y z
N MET A 1 -69.99 -88.95 -1.58
CA MET A 1 -69.64 -87.75 -2.35
C MET A 1 -68.56 -87.01 -1.53
N SER A 2 -67.32 -87.28 -1.89
CA SER A 2 -66.16 -86.69 -1.17
C SER A 2 -65.51 -85.70 -2.13
N GLU A 3 -65.57 -84.46 -1.74
CA GLU A 3 -64.95 -83.32 -2.44
C GLU A 3 -63.45 -83.22 -2.06
N GLN A 4 -62.62 -83.51 -3.01
CA GLN A 4 -61.14 -83.34 -2.83
C GLN A 4 -60.78 -81.92 -3.07
N ALA A 5 -60.38 -81.24 -2.02
CA ALA A 5 -59.81 -79.93 -2.10
C ALA A 5 -58.39 -80.02 -2.72
N THR A 6 -58.21 -79.40 -3.88
CA THR A 6 -56.92 -79.23 -4.54
C THR A 6 -56.13 -78.13 -3.83
N VAL A 7 -55.03 -78.54 -3.16
CA VAL A 7 -54.07 -77.59 -2.52
C VAL A 7 -53.09 -77.14 -3.58
N GLU A 8 -53.11 -75.86 -3.87
CA GLU A 8 -52.16 -75.14 -4.77
C GLU A 8 -50.81 -74.97 -4.06
N PRO A 9 -49.72 -75.36 -4.70
CA PRO A 9 -48.37 -75.16 -4.08
C PRO A 9 -47.99 -73.68 -3.98
N PRO A 10 -47.24 -73.30 -2.94
CA PRO A 10 -46.80 -71.91 -2.76
C PRO A 10 -45.81 -71.47 -3.84
N PRO A 11 -45.81 -70.19 -4.20
CA PRO A 11 -44.93 -69.65 -5.22
C PRO A 11 -43.45 -69.72 -4.80
N ALA A 12 -42.64 -70.09 -5.78
CA ALA A 12 -41.16 -70.20 -5.59
C ALA A 12 -40.55 -68.90 -5.15
N ALA A 13 -39.75 -68.97 -4.13
CA ALA A 13 -38.95 -67.81 -3.61
C ALA A 13 -38.00 -67.23 -4.67
N GLU A 14 -38.12 -65.93 -4.95
CA GLU A 14 -37.23 -65.23 -5.84
C GLU A 14 -35.75 -65.26 -5.30
N PRO A 15 -34.73 -65.40 -6.16
CA PRO A 15 -33.33 -65.39 -5.74
C PRO A 15 -32.92 -63.97 -5.29
N PRO A 16 -32.09 -63.87 -4.28
CA PRO A 16 -31.66 -62.58 -3.75
C PRO A 16 -30.92 -61.77 -4.84
N GLY A 17 -31.48 -60.60 -5.13
CA GLY A 17 -30.95 -59.66 -6.13
C GLY A 17 -29.49 -59.38 -5.87
N ARG A 18 -28.62 -59.67 -6.83
CA ARG A 18 -27.19 -59.28 -6.82
C ARG A 18 -27.08 -57.77 -6.74
N ARG A 19 -26.71 -57.24 -5.56
CA ARG A 19 -26.31 -55.83 -5.42
C ARG A 19 -25.16 -55.58 -6.36
N ARG A 20 -25.43 -54.87 -7.46
CA ARG A 20 -24.40 -54.32 -8.31
C ARG A 20 -23.68 -53.25 -7.47
N TRP A 21 -22.50 -53.60 -6.98
CA TRP A 21 -21.54 -52.65 -6.37
C TRP A 21 -21.13 -51.63 -7.45
N ARG A 22 -21.52 -50.38 -7.31
CA ARG A 22 -21.08 -49.28 -8.17
C ARG A 22 -19.88 -48.59 -7.48
N PRO A 23 -18.63 -48.97 -7.78
CA PRO A 23 -17.47 -48.28 -7.27
C PRO A 23 -17.17 -47.13 -8.20
N GLY A 24 -17.55 -45.94 -7.89
CA GLY A 24 -17.21 -44.84 -8.80
C GLY A 24 -17.34 -43.45 -8.21
N ARG A 25 -18.34 -43.21 -7.39
CA ARG A 25 -18.62 -41.84 -6.96
C ARG A 25 -17.80 -41.40 -5.76
N ALA A 26 -17.44 -42.28 -4.84
CA ALA A 26 -16.65 -41.95 -3.65
C ALA A 26 -15.17 -41.66 -3.98
N ARG A 27 -14.58 -42.30 -4.99
CA ARG A 27 -13.20 -42.09 -5.40
C ARG A 27 -13.01 -40.75 -6.13
N LEU A 28 -13.98 -40.40 -7.00
CA LEU A 28 -13.97 -39.08 -7.68
C LEU A 28 -14.09 -37.90 -6.72
N ALA A 29 -14.97 -38.02 -5.69
CA ALA A 29 -15.08 -36.98 -4.65
C ALA A 29 -13.78 -36.78 -3.86
N GLY A 30 -13.07 -37.88 -3.55
CA GLY A 30 -11.80 -37.82 -2.86
C GLY A 30 -10.71 -37.07 -3.66
N TYR A 31 -10.63 -37.26 -4.98
CA TYR A 31 -9.67 -36.59 -5.85
C TYR A 31 -9.99 -35.11 -6.04
N LEU A 32 -11.27 -34.73 -6.09
CA LEU A 32 -11.68 -33.33 -6.20
C LEU A 32 -11.38 -32.54 -4.91
N VAL A 33 -11.66 -33.12 -3.75
CA VAL A 33 -11.35 -32.47 -2.46
C VAL A 33 -9.84 -32.38 -2.25
N GLY A 34 -9.08 -33.46 -2.53
CA GLY A 34 -7.61 -33.45 -2.42
C GLY A 34 -6.94 -32.47 -3.39
N GLY A 35 -7.44 -32.37 -4.62
CA GLY A 35 -6.96 -31.43 -5.63
C GLY A 35 -7.20 -29.97 -5.23
N LEU A 36 -8.40 -29.65 -4.73
CA LEU A 36 -8.73 -28.29 -4.28
C LEU A 36 -7.89 -27.89 -3.07
N THR A 37 -7.67 -28.79 -2.11
CA THR A 37 -6.84 -28.52 -0.94
C THR A 37 -5.37 -28.27 -1.33
N ALA A 38 -4.83 -29.06 -2.27
CA ALA A 38 -3.47 -28.87 -2.77
C ALA A 38 -3.30 -27.53 -3.49
N VAL A 39 -4.29 -27.12 -4.29
CA VAL A 39 -4.28 -25.80 -4.95
C VAL A 39 -4.36 -24.66 -3.96
N LEU A 40 -5.21 -24.76 -2.94
CA LEU A 40 -5.31 -23.73 -1.88
C LEU A 40 -4.03 -23.62 -1.04
N ILE A 41 -3.43 -24.76 -0.67
CA ILE A 41 -2.14 -24.75 0.04
C ILE A 41 -1.05 -24.18 -0.85
N GLY A 42 -0.99 -24.57 -2.12
CA GLY A 42 -0.05 -24.02 -3.08
C GLY A 42 -0.20 -22.52 -3.27
N ALA A 43 -1.44 -22.02 -3.39
CA ALA A 43 -1.74 -20.59 -3.48
C ALA A 43 -1.37 -19.85 -2.18
N LEU A 44 -1.63 -20.45 -1.02
CA LEU A 44 -1.25 -19.88 0.29
C LEU A 44 0.27 -19.83 0.45
N VAL A 45 0.99 -20.90 0.08
CA VAL A 45 2.46 -20.93 0.11
C VAL A 45 3.06 -19.93 -0.88
N LEU A 46 2.50 -19.81 -2.08
CA LEU A 46 2.89 -18.79 -3.05
C LEU A 46 2.58 -17.38 -2.53
N TRP A 47 1.48 -17.19 -1.84
CA TRP A 47 1.11 -15.90 -1.26
C TRP A 47 2.00 -15.54 -0.06
N LEU A 48 2.32 -16.51 0.81
CA LEU A 48 3.28 -16.36 1.93
C LEU A 48 4.73 -16.28 1.47
N ALA A 49 5.06 -16.92 0.35
CA ALA A 49 6.39 -16.85 -0.28
C ALA A 49 6.53 -15.67 -1.27
N HIS A 50 5.45 -14.88 -1.50
CA HIS A 50 5.61 -13.58 -2.13
C HIS A 50 6.30 -12.68 -1.13
N PRO A 51 7.60 -12.42 -1.29
CA PRO A 51 8.27 -11.52 -0.40
C PRO A 51 7.58 -10.17 -0.54
N ALA A 52 7.02 -9.68 0.55
CA ALA A 52 6.70 -8.28 0.71
C ALA A 52 7.94 -7.38 0.44
N ASP A 53 9.10 -8.02 0.31
CA ASP A 53 10.42 -7.44 0.09
C ASP A 53 10.69 -6.97 -1.35
N ARG A 54 9.84 -7.28 -2.33
CA ARG A 54 10.03 -6.71 -3.69
C ARG A 54 9.80 -5.22 -3.77
N LEU A 55 9.31 -4.64 -2.71
CA LEU A 55 9.16 -3.19 -2.61
C LEU A 55 10.49 -2.51 -2.21
N ASP A 56 11.43 -3.25 -1.64
CA ASP A 56 12.77 -2.72 -1.29
C ASP A 56 13.73 -2.65 -2.49
N ASP A 57 13.39 -3.31 -3.61
CA ASP A 57 14.22 -3.37 -4.83
C ASP A 57 13.83 -2.30 -5.89
N GLN A 58 12.91 -1.40 -5.60
CA GLN A 58 12.75 -0.26 -6.51
C GLN A 58 14.02 0.60 -6.44
N PRO A 59 14.68 0.81 -7.61
CA PRO A 59 15.85 1.68 -7.61
C PRO A 59 15.45 3.03 -7.04
N ALA A 60 16.13 3.43 -5.98
CA ALA A 60 15.93 4.72 -5.36
C ALA A 60 15.99 5.80 -6.45
N ALA A 61 14.88 6.50 -6.67
CA ALA A 61 14.86 7.63 -7.56
C ALA A 61 15.81 8.67 -6.96
N LYS A 62 16.96 8.88 -7.57
CA LYS A 62 17.90 9.93 -7.10
C LYS A 62 17.25 11.28 -7.31
N VAL A 63 17.46 12.17 -6.35
CA VAL A 63 17.08 13.58 -6.50
C VAL A 63 17.69 14.09 -7.80
N PRO A 64 16.90 14.64 -8.73
CA PRO A 64 17.47 15.24 -9.94
C PRO A 64 18.49 16.30 -9.58
N ALA A 65 19.61 16.37 -10.29
CA ALA A 65 20.68 17.35 -10.02
C ALA A 65 20.15 18.79 -10.02
N ALA A 66 19.16 19.08 -10.87
CA ALA A 66 18.48 20.37 -10.92
C ALA A 66 17.70 20.72 -9.64
N TRP A 67 17.39 19.75 -8.79
CA TRP A 67 16.69 19.97 -7.52
C TRP A 67 17.62 20.04 -6.32
N THR A 68 18.93 19.91 -6.53
CA THR A 68 19.91 20.02 -5.45
C THR A 68 19.92 21.45 -4.92
N ARG A 69 19.80 21.61 -3.62
CA ARG A 69 19.69 22.87 -2.89
C ARG A 69 20.68 22.91 -1.74
N PRO A 70 21.08 24.10 -1.28
CA PRO A 70 21.86 24.18 -0.08
C PRO A 70 21.16 23.57 1.11
N ALA A 71 21.85 22.67 1.82
CA ALA A 71 21.40 22.15 3.10
C ALA A 71 21.53 23.25 4.17
N VAL A 72 20.47 23.44 4.93
CA VAL A 72 20.39 24.43 6.00
C VAL A 72 19.69 23.82 7.22
N ASP A 73 19.86 24.43 8.37
CA ASP A 73 19.05 24.15 9.54
C ASP A 73 17.66 24.84 9.46
N ALA A 74 16.84 24.65 10.48
CA ALA A 74 15.49 25.22 10.53
C ALA A 74 15.51 26.76 10.44
N SER A 75 16.51 27.41 11.00
CA SER A 75 16.68 28.88 10.97
C SER A 75 17.10 29.36 9.59
N GLY A 76 18.00 28.63 8.95
CA GLY A 76 18.43 28.88 7.58
C GLY A 76 17.31 28.68 6.58
N LEU A 77 16.42 27.69 6.79
CA LEU A 77 15.23 27.53 5.98
C LEU A 77 14.34 28.78 6.05
N ALA A 78 14.04 29.25 7.27
CA ALA A 78 13.24 30.45 7.48
C ALA A 78 13.84 31.69 6.80
N GLN A 79 15.16 31.88 6.90
CA GLN A 79 15.86 33.01 6.28
C GLN A 79 15.84 32.95 4.75
N ARG A 80 15.97 31.74 4.16
CA ARG A 80 16.06 31.58 2.72
C ARG A 80 14.71 31.52 2.02
N THR A 81 13.78 30.79 2.62
CA THR A 81 12.49 30.47 1.98
C THR A 81 11.31 31.23 2.58
N GLY A 82 11.50 31.97 3.67
CA GLY A 82 10.42 32.69 4.34
C GLY A 82 9.43 31.78 5.07
N VAL A 83 9.76 30.48 5.29
CA VAL A 83 8.85 29.55 5.97
C VAL A 83 9.54 28.77 7.08
N GLN A 84 8.73 28.30 8.01
CA GLN A 84 9.14 27.43 9.10
C GLN A 84 8.34 26.13 9.04
N ILE A 85 9.00 25.00 8.94
CA ILE A 85 8.33 23.69 9.06
C ILE A 85 7.81 23.55 10.49
N THR A 86 6.53 23.26 10.64
CA THR A 86 5.88 23.05 11.94
C THR A 86 5.58 21.58 12.19
N GLN A 87 5.38 20.79 11.13
CA GLN A 87 5.07 19.37 11.25
C GLN A 87 5.39 18.64 9.95
N LEU A 88 5.82 17.41 10.08
CA LEU A 88 5.81 16.41 9.01
C LEU A 88 5.31 15.11 9.61
N ALA A 89 4.20 14.59 9.12
CA ALA A 89 3.57 13.40 9.69
C ALA A 89 2.99 12.49 8.63
N VAL A 90 2.97 11.18 8.96
CA VAL A 90 2.25 10.18 8.16
C VAL A 90 0.75 10.31 8.42
N THR A 91 -0.04 10.29 7.34
CA THR A 91 -1.51 10.36 7.38
C THR A 91 -2.13 9.43 6.33
N GLY A 92 -3.46 9.40 6.22
CA GLY A 92 -4.16 8.59 5.22
C GLY A 92 -3.82 7.10 5.33
N ALA A 93 -3.80 6.54 6.55
CA ALA A 93 -3.41 5.14 6.82
C ALA A 93 -2.01 4.77 6.27
N GLY A 94 -1.10 5.74 6.22
CA GLY A 94 0.27 5.54 5.73
C GLY A 94 0.50 5.97 4.28
N GLY A 95 -0.55 6.14 3.49
CA GLY A 95 -0.46 6.46 2.06
C GLY A 95 -0.13 7.92 1.74
N LEU A 96 -0.06 8.79 2.75
CA LEU A 96 0.18 10.22 2.57
C LEU A 96 1.17 10.76 3.61
N LEU A 97 1.89 11.83 3.24
CA LEU A 97 2.69 12.64 4.16
C LEU A 97 2.14 14.07 4.18
N ASP A 98 1.82 14.56 5.37
CA ASP A 98 1.34 15.92 5.62
C ASP A 98 2.52 16.77 6.12
N LEU A 99 3.03 17.65 5.26
CA LEU A 99 4.02 18.64 5.59
C LEU A 99 3.33 19.97 5.88
N ARG A 100 3.45 20.46 7.10
CA ARG A 100 2.93 21.78 7.50
C ARG A 100 4.03 22.77 7.72
N PHE A 101 3.81 23.97 7.24
CA PHE A 101 4.74 25.08 7.41
C PHE A 101 4.01 26.39 7.66
N LYS A 102 4.60 27.23 8.48
CA LYS A 102 4.14 28.57 8.74
C LYS A 102 4.87 29.55 7.85
N VAL A 103 4.16 30.46 7.21
CA VAL A 103 4.76 31.54 6.42
C VAL A 103 5.20 32.67 7.33
N LEU A 104 6.47 33.04 7.23
CA LEU A 104 7.07 34.15 7.96
C LEU A 104 7.28 35.36 7.04
N ASP A 105 7.69 35.10 5.78
CA ASP A 105 7.96 36.09 4.75
C ASP A 105 7.27 35.63 3.44
N PRO A 106 6.12 36.24 3.08
CA PRO A 106 5.36 35.84 1.90
C PRO A 106 6.14 35.98 0.59
N ASP A 107 6.99 37.02 0.46
CA ASP A 107 7.71 37.30 -0.78
C ASP A 107 8.71 36.19 -1.09
N LYS A 108 9.39 35.68 -0.06
CA LYS A 108 10.30 34.54 -0.20
C LYS A 108 9.55 33.21 -0.39
N ALA A 109 8.38 33.05 0.23
CA ALA A 109 7.61 31.83 0.20
C ALA A 109 7.07 31.48 -1.21
N HIS A 110 7.00 32.44 -2.12
CA HIS A 110 6.60 32.19 -3.51
C HIS A 110 7.48 31.12 -4.20
N ALA A 111 8.76 31.02 -3.82
CA ALA A 111 9.68 30.03 -4.38
C ALA A 111 9.30 28.57 -4.07
N ILE A 112 8.37 28.32 -3.13
CA ILE A 112 7.92 26.96 -2.80
C ILE A 112 7.19 26.29 -3.96
N HIS A 113 6.54 27.09 -4.81
CA HIS A 113 5.80 26.59 -5.98
C HIS A 113 6.55 26.75 -7.31
N ASP A 114 7.84 27.03 -7.26
CA ASP A 114 8.65 27.07 -8.48
C ASP A 114 8.70 25.68 -9.13
N PRO A 115 8.16 25.51 -10.36
CA PRO A 115 8.16 24.23 -11.05
C PRO A 115 9.57 23.72 -11.39
N ALA A 116 10.56 24.59 -11.45
CA ALA A 116 11.96 24.19 -11.66
C ALA A 116 12.55 23.53 -10.40
N THR A 117 12.05 23.90 -9.24
CA THR A 117 12.48 23.38 -7.94
C THR A 117 11.28 22.96 -7.09
N PRO A 118 10.52 21.93 -7.51
CA PRO A 118 9.31 21.54 -6.82
C PRO A 118 9.60 21.07 -5.40
N PRO A 119 8.65 21.21 -4.47
CA PRO A 119 8.79 20.66 -3.15
C PRO A 119 8.91 19.13 -3.22
N ALA A 120 9.76 18.54 -2.38
CA ALA A 120 9.94 17.10 -2.33
C ALA A 120 10.39 16.63 -0.94
N ILE A 121 10.14 15.37 -0.67
CA ILE A 121 10.62 14.67 0.53
C ILE A 121 11.48 13.51 0.04
N VAL A 122 12.67 13.38 0.60
CA VAL A 122 13.63 12.31 0.28
C VAL A 122 13.81 11.43 1.51
N ASP A 123 13.47 10.17 1.41
CA ASP A 123 13.78 9.20 2.46
C ASP A 123 15.29 8.96 2.52
N GLU A 124 15.92 9.28 3.65
CA GLU A 124 17.38 9.20 3.78
C GLU A 124 17.91 7.77 3.79
N LYS A 125 17.06 6.80 4.15
CA LYS A 125 17.45 5.39 4.17
C LYS A 125 17.52 4.79 2.78
N THR A 126 16.55 5.11 1.93
CA THR A 126 16.38 4.48 0.60
C THR A 126 16.76 5.40 -0.55
N GLY A 127 16.81 6.71 -0.31
CA GLY A 127 16.97 7.72 -1.35
C GLY A 127 15.70 7.98 -2.17
N LEU A 128 14.57 7.36 -1.80
CA LEU A 128 13.29 7.52 -2.50
C LEU A 128 12.82 8.98 -2.43
N VAL A 129 12.44 9.52 -3.58
CA VAL A 129 11.95 10.89 -3.71
C VAL A 129 10.43 10.90 -3.85
N LEU A 130 9.76 11.57 -2.94
CA LEU A 130 8.32 11.81 -2.93
C LEU A 130 8.10 13.27 -3.34
N SER A 131 7.69 13.51 -4.58
CA SER A 131 7.44 14.86 -5.12
C SER A 131 6.02 15.03 -5.65
N ARG A 132 5.24 13.94 -5.68
CA ARG A 132 3.88 13.98 -6.16
C ARG A 132 2.95 14.46 -5.06
N LEU A 133 2.31 15.59 -5.29
CA LEU A 133 1.30 16.12 -4.38
C LEU A 133 -0.05 15.43 -4.63
N PHE A 134 -0.68 14.98 -3.55
CA PHE A 134 -1.99 14.32 -3.58
C PHE A 134 -3.09 15.27 -4.08
N MET A 135 -3.01 16.53 -3.71
CA MET A 135 -3.88 17.57 -4.21
C MET A 135 -3.00 18.67 -4.79
N ASN A 136 -2.90 18.71 -6.11
CA ASN A 136 -2.17 19.74 -6.82
C ASN A 136 -3.09 20.96 -7.02
N HIS A 137 -3.43 21.64 -5.93
CA HIS A 137 -4.00 22.97 -6.03
C HIS A 137 -2.86 23.96 -5.83
N ALA A 138 -2.50 24.60 -6.91
CA ALA A 138 -1.73 25.82 -6.80
C ALA A 138 -2.54 26.77 -5.91
N HIS A 139 -1.93 27.18 -4.79
CA HIS A 139 -2.46 28.31 -4.05
C HIS A 139 -2.36 29.51 -4.97
N THR A 140 -3.47 29.85 -5.62
CA THR A 140 -3.54 30.93 -6.61
C THR A 140 -3.50 32.32 -5.98
N GLY A 141 -3.51 32.40 -4.64
CA GLY A 141 -3.46 33.64 -3.87
C GLY A 141 -2.08 33.88 -3.23
N PRO A 142 -1.82 35.12 -2.82
CA PRO A 142 -0.60 35.46 -2.09
C PRO A 142 -0.60 34.75 -0.73
N TYR A 143 0.59 34.32 -0.31
CA TYR A 143 0.76 33.80 1.05
C TYR A 143 0.47 34.90 2.09
N THR A 144 -0.18 34.49 3.18
CA THR A 144 -0.46 35.39 4.31
C THR A 144 0.53 35.15 5.45
N PRO A 145 1.17 36.19 6.00
CA PRO A 145 2.08 36.05 7.13
C PRO A 145 1.40 35.40 8.32
N ALA A 146 2.15 34.60 9.06
CA ALA A 146 1.73 33.87 10.25
C ALA A 146 0.66 32.80 10.03
N VAL A 147 0.22 32.55 8.79
CA VAL A 147 -0.69 31.45 8.45
C VAL A 147 0.09 30.17 8.26
N THR A 148 -0.48 29.06 8.71
CA THR A 148 0.05 27.71 8.46
C THR A 148 -0.60 27.13 7.19
N TYR A 149 0.27 26.72 6.28
CA TYR A 149 -0.06 26.02 5.04
C TYR A 149 0.39 24.58 5.12
N TYR A 150 -0.07 23.76 4.16
CA TYR A 150 0.29 22.35 4.09
C TYR A 150 0.53 21.90 2.65
N LEU A 151 1.38 20.89 2.51
CA LEU A 151 1.60 20.12 1.29
C LEU A 151 1.38 18.65 1.65
N VAL A 152 0.54 17.96 0.89
CA VAL A 152 0.29 16.54 1.10
C VAL A 152 0.92 15.76 -0.05
N PHE A 153 1.91 14.93 0.29
CA PHE A 153 2.62 14.10 -0.68
C PHE A 153 2.03 12.69 -0.71
N GLU A 154 1.99 12.10 -1.91
CA GLU A 154 1.68 10.68 -2.06
C GLU A 154 2.84 9.84 -1.51
N ASN A 155 2.51 8.94 -0.59
CA ASN A 155 3.43 7.96 0.01
C ASN A 155 3.02 6.55 -0.41
N ASN A 156 3.01 6.30 -1.73
CA ASN A 156 2.59 5.04 -2.31
C ASN A 156 3.48 3.90 -1.79
N GLY A 157 2.85 2.85 -1.25
CA GLY A 157 3.56 1.72 -0.67
C GLY A 157 4.06 1.91 0.76
N ASN A 158 3.69 3.03 1.44
CA ASN A 158 4.08 3.33 2.83
C ASN A 158 5.60 3.31 3.07
N TRP A 159 6.37 3.83 2.11
CA TRP A 159 7.82 3.86 2.15
C TRP A 159 8.35 4.64 3.34
N VAL A 160 7.84 5.86 3.51
CA VAL A 160 8.15 6.70 4.64
C VAL A 160 7.15 6.41 5.76
N ARG A 161 7.66 6.14 6.95
CA ARG A 161 6.88 5.77 8.12
C ARG A 161 7.15 6.71 9.28
N ARG A 162 6.32 6.67 10.30
CA ARG A 162 6.61 7.35 11.56
C ARG A 162 8.00 6.95 12.07
N GLY A 163 8.80 7.93 12.43
CA GLY A 163 10.19 7.75 12.86
C GLY A 163 11.21 7.68 11.72
N SER A 164 10.79 7.65 10.44
CA SER A 164 11.72 7.80 9.31
C SER A 164 12.43 9.14 9.39
N ARG A 165 13.70 9.15 8.99
CA ARG A 165 14.45 10.39 8.74
C ARG A 165 14.38 10.73 7.27
N VAL A 166 14.07 11.98 6.98
CA VAL A 166 13.94 12.48 5.62
C VAL A 166 14.61 13.82 5.44
N THR A 167 15.00 14.11 4.21
CA THR A 167 15.38 15.45 3.77
C THR A 167 14.17 16.11 3.12
N VAL A 168 13.79 17.29 3.60
CA VAL A 168 12.71 18.10 3.04
C VAL A 168 13.29 19.17 2.12
N LEU A 169 12.91 19.12 0.84
CA LEU A 169 13.25 20.12 -0.16
C LEU A 169 12.11 21.12 -0.26
N LEU A 170 12.35 22.38 0.05
CA LEU A 170 11.30 23.40 0.09
C LEU A 170 11.85 24.76 -0.39
N GLY A 171 11.24 25.32 -1.43
CA GLY A 171 11.75 26.53 -2.07
C GLY A 171 13.20 26.36 -2.56
N ASN A 172 14.12 27.24 -2.18
CA ASN A 172 15.52 27.24 -2.59
C ASN A 172 16.47 26.65 -1.53
N ALA A 173 15.98 25.83 -0.60
CA ALA A 173 16.76 25.19 0.46
C ALA A 173 16.27 23.76 0.74
N GLN A 174 17.12 22.99 1.42
CA GLN A 174 16.73 21.68 1.97
C GLN A 174 17.08 21.61 3.45
N VAL A 175 16.25 20.89 4.20
CA VAL A 175 16.50 20.56 5.61
C VAL A 175 16.65 19.06 5.73
N GLU A 176 17.79 18.64 6.25
CA GLU A 176 18.11 17.22 6.44
C GLU A 176 17.69 16.73 7.83
N HIS A 177 17.57 15.42 7.98
CA HIS A 177 17.32 14.72 9.25
C HIS A 177 16.00 15.10 9.92
N VAL A 178 15.00 15.51 9.14
CA VAL A 178 13.65 15.74 9.66
C VAL A 178 13.03 14.40 10.03
N VAL A 179 12.56 14.28 11.27
CA VAL A 179 11.91 13.07 11.76
C VAL A 179 10.42 13.14 11.49
N VAL A 180 9.87 12.10 10.88
CA VAL A 180 8.45 11.98 10.57
C VAL A 180 7.67 11.54 11.80
N GLY A 181 6.60 12.30 12.14
CA GLY A 181 5.70 12.05 13.27
C GLY A 181 4.54 11.08 12.99
#